data_ae4f72254c1df81818a062311368e623
#
_entry.id   ae4f72254c1df81818a062311368e623
#
_cell.length_a   1.000
_cell.length_b   1.000
_cell.length_c   1.000
_cell.angle_alpha   90.00
_cell.angle_beta   90.00
_cell.angle_gamma   90.00
#
_symmetry.space_group_name_H-M   'P 1'
#
loop_
_entity.id
_entity.type
_entity.pdbx_description
1 polymer ?
#
loop_
_entity_poly.entity_id
_entity_poly.type
_entity_poly.pdbx_seq_one_letter_code
_entity_poly.pdbx_strand_id
1 'polypeptide(L)'
;MKHPFLFGALFAAVLVNSLPAVDPVPTPAAAVVAGPPESTVASDQNYQPRLNYQAYFGDYLALKKGRHFDLIFIGDSITEQWRWGAGLPVWRKHFEERALDFGLGSDRTQHTIWRLRHIDVSSFAPKVACVLIGTNNVPDTPENIAAGVKAVIDTTKETFPGIKVVVVSILPNARATEKMAAANKLIQPLADNQTVFYLDLAAKFTPEGDNWKGLSRDKLHLTAEGYEMWATELEALLPKLLPAR
;
A
#
# COMPACT_ATOMS: atom_id res chain seq x y z
N MET A 1 75.93 -2.15 -82.02
CA MET A 1 76.19 -3.48 -81.51
C MET A 1 75.66 -3.61 -80.09
N LYS A 2 74.82 -4.51 -79.85
CA LYS A 2 74.12 -4.85 -78.58
C LYS A 2 72.75 -4.22 -78.41
N HIS A 3 71.72 -4.98 -78.78
CA HIS A 3 70.32 -4.78 -78.43
C HIS A 3 70.10 -5.26 -76.99
N PRO A 4 69.25 -4.60 -76.17
CA PRO A 4 68.66 -5.22 -75.01
C PRO A 4 67.22 -5.64 -75.29
N PHE A 5 66.85 -6.82 -74.78
CA PHE A 5 65.54 -7.42 -74.75
C PHE A 5 64.62 -6.73 -73.82
N LEU A 6 63.39 -6.37 -74.26
CA LEU A 6 62.30 -5.97 -73.39
C LEU A 6 61.51 -7.20 -72.93
N PHE A 7 61.47 -7.46 -71.62
CA PHE A 7 60.54 -8.38 -71.01
C PHE A 7 59.24 -7.62 -70.59
N GLY A 8 58.17 -7.92 -71.27
CA GLY A 8 56.86 -7.41 -70.83
C GLY A 8 56.28 -8.30 -69.73
N ALA A 9 56.01 -7.74 -68.56
CA ALA A 9 55.29 -8.41 -67.50
C ALA A 9 53.82 -8.11 -67.61
N LEU A 10 53.03 -9.20 -67.85
CA LEU A 10 51.58 -9.13 -67.82
C LEU A 10 51.09 -9.16 -66.37
N PHE A 11 50.50 -8.07 -65.87
CA PHE A 11 49.79 -8.06 -64.60
C PHE A 11 48.35 -8.48 -64.81
N ALA A 12 47.98 -9.65 -64.30
CA ALA A 12 46.58 -10.05 -64.20
C ALA A 12 45.95 -9.38 -63.00
N ALA A 13 45.00 -8.48 -63.20
CA ALA A 13 44.21 -7.90 -62.17
C ALA A 13 43.16 -8.91 -61.63
N VAL A 14 43.35 -9.39 -60.41
CA VAL A 14 42.33 -10.18 -59.70
C VAL A 14 41.29 -9.22 -59.13
N LEU A 15 40.09 -9.22 -59.66
CA LEU A 15 38.93 -8.56 -59.11
C LEU A 15 38.50 -9.33 -57.88
N VAL A 16 38.78 -8.77 -56.65
CA VAL A 16 38.21 -9.25 -55.41
C VAL A 16 36.83 -8.62 -55.24
N ASN A 17 35.78 -9.43 -55.48
CA ASN A 17 34.43 -9.03 -55.16
C ASN A 17 34.30 -8.97 -53.62
N SER A 18 34.25 -7.77 -53.03
CA SER A 18 33.87 -7.57 -51.64
C SER A 18 32.38 -7.88 -51.47
N LEU A 19 32.10 -8.90 -50.68
CA LEU A 19 30.73 -9.16 -50.18
C LEU A 19 30.26 -7.98 -49.31
N PRO A 20 28.99 -7.55 -49.39
CA PRO A 20 28.50 -6.50 -48.53
C PRO A 20 28.55 -6.96 -47.07
N ALA A 21 29.03 -6.10 -46.19
CA ALA A 21 29.04 -6.32 -44.78
C ALA A 21 27.57 -6.49 -44.30
N VAL A 22 27.27 -7.62 -43.69
CA VAL A 22 25.98 -7.84 -43.03
C VAL A 22 26.02 -7.05 -41.73
N ASP A 23 25.11 -6.04 -41.57
CA ASP A 23 24.95 -5.32 -40.34
C ASP A 23 24.66 -6.29 -39.21
N PRO A 24 25.27 -6.12 -38.03
CA PRO A 24 25.00 -6.99 -36.87
C PRO A 24 23.53 -6.86 -36.50
N VAL A 25 22.81 -7.97 -36.47
CA VAL A 25 21.45 -8.04 -35.93
C VAL A 25 21.47 -7.51 -34.52
N PRO A 26 20.65 -6.49 -34.18
CA PRO A 26 20.64 -5.97 -32.81
C PRO A 26 20.25 -7.09 -31.85
N THR A 27 21.14 -7.41 -30.94
CA THR A 27 20.84 -8.33 -29.82
C THR A 27 19.66 -7.76 -29.09
N PRO A 28 18.55 -8.49 -28.89
CA PRO A 28 17.44 -7.97 -28.09
C PRO A 28 17.97 -7.63 -26.71
N ALA A 29 17.76 -6.37 -26.28
CA ALA A 29 18.09 -5.94 -24.93
C ALA A 29 17.44 -6.93 -23.95
N ALA A 30 18.22 -7.53 -23.07
CA ALA A 30 17.70 -8.40 -22.05
C ALA A 30 16.60 -7.63 -21.29
N ALA A 31 15.38 -8.15 -21.29
CA ALA A 31 14.28 -7.55 -20.56
C ALA A 31 14.74 -7.44 -19.09
N VAL A 32 14.91 -6.23 -18.61
CA VAL A 32 15.14 -5.99 -17.19
C VAL A 32 13.88 -6.49 -16.50
N VAL A 33 13.97 -7.60 -15.81
CA VAL A 33 12.88 -8.10 -14.97
C VAL A 33 12.75 -7.06 -13.87
N ALA A 34 11.72 -6.24 -13.95
CA ALA A 34 11.41 -5.27 -12.91
C ALA A 34 11.21 -6.04 -11.59
N GLY A 35 11.90 -5.62 -10.55
CA GLY A 35 11.69 -6.15 -9.21
C GLY A 35 10.25 -5.94 -8.73
N PRO A 36 9.85 -6.53 -7.59
CA PRO A 36 8.52 -6.31 -7.04
C PRO A 36 8.29 -4.80 -6.81
N PRO A 37 7.03 -4.31 -6.94
CA PRO A 37 6.72 -2.91 -6.66
C PRO A 37 7.17 -2.49 -5.26
N GLU A 38 7.72 -1.29 -5.10
CA GLU A 38 8.18 -0.76 -3.80
C GLU A 38 7.07 -0.85 -2.73
N SER A 39 5.83 -0.60 -3.14
CA SER A 39 4.64 -0.69 -2.28
C SER A 39 4.44 -2.05 -1.60
N THR A 40 5.07 -3.12 -2.10
CA THR A 40 4.99 -4.49 -1.56
C THR A 40 6.22 -4.90 -0.75
N VAL A 41 7.28 -4.10 -0.76
CA VAL A 41 8.56 -4.42 -0.11
C VAL A 41 8.63 -3.70 1.24
N ALA A 42 8.71 -4.46 2.33
CA ALA A 42 8.82 -3.87 3.67
C ALA A 42 9.97 -2.87 3.75
N SER A 43 9.69 -1.63 4.13
CA SER A 43 10.70 -0.61 4.37
C SER A 43 10.34 0.23 5.58
N ASP A 44 11.34 0.57 6.40
CA ASP A 44 11.15 1.49 7.51
C ASP A 44 10.79 2.88 6.99
N GLN A 45 9.86 3.53 7.67
CA GLN A 45 9.56 4.92 7.42
C GLN A 45 10.72 5.78 7.95
N ASN A 46 11.75 5.96 7.17
CA ASN A 46 12.94 6.75 7.52
C ASN A 46 12.58 8.24 7.69
N TYR A 47 11.56 8.52 8.50
CA TYR A 47 10.95 9.82 8.66
C TYR A 47 11.56 10.56 9.85
N GLN A 48 12.48 11.46 9.55
CA GLN A 48 13.07 12.39 10.49
C GLN A 48 12.04 13.33 11.01
N PRO A 49 11.27 13.68 11.69
CA PRO A 49 11.09 14.18 13.04
C PRO A 49 10.46 13.15 14.01
N ARG A 50 10.11 11.96 13.53
CA ARG A 50 9.53 10.92 14.38
C ARG A 50 10.58 9.91 14.83
N LEU A 51 11.71 10.40 15.30
CA LEU A 51 12.89 9.64 15.74
C LEU A 51 12.60 8.49 16.71
N ASN A 52 11.37 8.36 17.22
CA ASN A 52 11.00 7.37 18.21
C ASN A 52 9.60 6.81 18.02
N TYR A 53 9.07 6.71 16.78
CA TYR A 53 7.75 6.09 16.62
C TYR A 53 7.74 4.64 17.10
N GLN A 54 8.85 3.91 17.00
CA GLN A 54 8.98 2.55 17.54
C GLN A 54 8.87 2.55 19.07
N ALA A 55 9.54 3.50 19.75
CA ALA A 55 9.39 3.68 21.19
C ALA A 55 7.96 4.12 21.56
N TYR A 56 7.40 5.07 20.80
CA TYR A 56 6.03 5.52 20.98
C TYR A 56 5.02 4.38 20.86
N PHE A 57 5.16 3.50 19.85
CA PHE A 57 4.32 2.32 19.73
C PHE A 57 4.60 1.31 20.84
N GLY A 58 5.87 1.12 21.22
CA GLY A 58 6.26 0.27 22.33
C GLY A 58 5.57 0.69 23.63
N ASP A 59 5.62 1.97 23.96
CA ASP A 59 4.96 2.53 25.15
C ASP A 59 3.43 2.39 25.07
N TYR A 60 2.85 2.72 23.91
CA TYR A 60 1.40 2.57 23.70
C TYR A 60 0.95 1.12 23.87
N LEU A 61 1.65 0.16 23.28
CA LEU A 61 1.33 -1.26 23.39
C LEU A 61 1.57 -1.80 24.81
N ALA A 62 2.60 -1.30 25.49
CA ALA A 62 2.86 -1.66 26.90
C ALA A 62 1.70 -1.23 27.82
N LEU A 63 1.13 -0.04 27.59
CA LEU A 63 -0.06 0.44 28.32
C LEU A 63 -1.32 -0.39 28.02
N LYS A 64 -1.36 -1.11 26.91
CA LYS A 64 -2.49 -1.97 26.52
C LYS A 64 -2.27 -3.45 26.87
N LYS A 65 -1.08 -3.82 27.31
CA LYS A 65 -0.73 -5.21 27.65
C LYS A 65 -1.66 -5.76 28.73
N GLY A 66 -2.11 -7.00 28.54
CA GLY A 66 -3.04 -7.67 29.46
C GLY A 66 -4.52 -7.33 29.23
N ARG A 67 -4.83 -6.41 28.33
CA ARG A 67 -6.21 -6.15 27.89
C ARG A 67 -6.56 -7.03 26.70
N HIS A 68 -7.84 -7.39 26.58
CA HIS A 68 -8.36 -8.15 25.43
C HIS A 68 -8.96 -7.20 24.39
N PHE A 69 -8.50 -7.37 23.16
CA PHE A 69 -9.00 -6.62 22.01
C PHE A 69 -9.49 -7.57 20.92
N ASP A 70 -10.76 -7.44 20.52
CA ASP A 70 -11.33 -8.19 19.40
C ASP A 70 -10.91 -7.60 18.04
N LEU A 71 -10.62 -6.29 18.02
CA LEU A 71 -10.33 -5.54 16.82
C LEU A 71 -8.93 -4.95 16.85
N ILE A 72 -8.32 -4.83 15.65
CA ILE A 72 -7.15 -4.00 15.43
C ILE A 72 -7.40 -3.10 14.21
N PHE A 73 -7.12 -1.82 14.32
CA PHE A 73 -7.15 -0.87 13.21
C PHE A 73 -5.74 -0.67 12.69
N ILE A 74 -5.52 -0.88 11.40
CA ILE A 74 -4.22 -0.80 10.75
C ILE A 74 -4.31 0.24 9.63
N GLY A 75 -3.38 1.21 9.61
CA GLY A 75 -3.41 2.24 8.60
C GLY A 75 -2.43 3.38 8.83
N ASP A 76 -2.71 4.50 8.20
CA ASP A 76 -1.93 5.73 8.21
C ASP A 76 -2.47 6.78 9.21
N SER A 77 -2.29 8.08 8.91
CA SER A 77 -2.77 9.18 9.76
C SER A 77 -4.29 9.19 9.96
N ILE A 78 -5.05 8.73 8.98
CA ILE A 78 -6.52 8.66 9.09
C ILE A 78 -6.91 7.64 10.17
N THR A 79 -6.17 6.54 10.26
CA THR A 79 -6.32 5.55 11.33
C THR A 79 -5.73 6.05 12.64
N GLU A 80 -4.54 6.62 12.66
CA GLU A 80 -3.89 7.14 13.87
C GLU A 80 -4.77 8.15 14.62
N GLN A 81 -5.53 8.97 13.90
CA GLN A 81 -6.37 10.01 14.49
C GLN A 81 -7.62 9.50 15.22
N TRP A 82 -7.89 8.19 15.21
CA TRP A 82 -8.83 7.59 16.15
C TRP A 82 -8.43 7.81 17.60
N ARG A 83 -7.12 7.91 17.92
CA ARG A 83 -6.58 8.08 19.26
C ARG A 83 -6.52 9.53 19.74
N TRP A 84 -6.72 10.48 18.83
CA TRP A 84 -6.63 11.91 19.13
C TRP A 84 -7.45 12.75 18.14
N GLY A 85 -7.57 14.05 18.40
CA GLY A 85 -8.30 14.96 17.52
C GLY A 85 -9.77 14.61 17.36
N ALA A 86 -10.25 14.69 16.11
CA ALA A 86 -11.68 14.52 15.79
C ALA A 86 -12.16 13.06 15.95
N GLY A 87 -11.28 12.08 15.86
CA GLY A 87 -11.62 10.67 16.02
C GLY A 87 -11.82 10.24 17.47
N LEU A 88 -11.14 10.89 18.43
CA LEU A 88 -11.11 10.43 19.82
C LEU A 88 -12.49 10.29 20.49
N PRO A 89 -13.42 11.24 20.37
CA PRO A 89 -14.76 11.08 20.96
C PRO A 89 -15.51 9.87 20.40
N VAL A 90 -15.39 9.63 19.09
CA VAL A 90 -16.03 8.51 18.40
C VAL A 90 -15.35 7.19 18.79
N TRP A 91 -14.00 7.17 18.88
CA TRP A 91 -13.25 6.01 19.37
C TRP A 91 -13.70 5.58 20.76
N ARG A 92 -13.81 6.53 21.69
CA ARG A 92 -14.26 6.27 23.07
C ARG A 92 -15.66 5.67 23.13
N LYS A 93 -16.54 6.13 22.24
CA LYS A 93 -17.92 5.64 22.17
C LYS A 93 -18.02 4.21 21.63
N HIS A 94 -17.22 3.88 20.59
CA HIS A 94 -17.42 2.67 19.82
C HIS A 94 -16.34 1.59 20.03
N PHE A 95 -15.07 1.98 20.28
CA PHE A 95 -13.95 1.07 20.11
C PHE A 95 -12.97 0.98 21.28
N GLU A 96 -12.93 1.95 22.19
CA GLU A 96 -11.88 2.08 23.22
C GLU A 96 -11.68 0.81 24.06
N GLU A 97 -12.75 0.10 24.38
CA GLU A 97 -12.70 -1.11 25.22
C GLU A 97 -12.46 -2.40 24.41
N ARG A 98 -12.52 -2.34 23.09
CA ARG A 98 -12.49 -3.54 22.26
C ARG A 98 -11.51 -3.52 21.08
N ALA A 99 -10.88 -2.38 20.82
CA ALA A 99 -10.02 -2.23 19.68
C ALA A 99 -8.62 -1.67 20.04
N LEU A 100 -7.62 -2.12 19.30
CA LEU A 100 -6.28 -1.61 19.29
C LEU A 100 -6.09 -0.76 18.03
N ASP A 101 -5.61 0.48 18.18
CA ASP A 101 -5.25 1.32 17.06
C ASP A 101 -3.78 1.15 16.73
N PHE A 102 -3.49 0.66 15.52
CA PHE A 102 -2.16 0.47 14.97
C PHE A 102 -1.91 1.39 13.77
N GLY A 103 -2.57 2.55 13.71
CA GLY A 103 -2.34 3.59 12.72
C GLY A 103 -1.08 4.40 13.00
N LEU A 104 -0.39 4.83 11.95
CA LEU A 104 0.74 5.76 12.02
C LEU A 104 0.72 6.74 10.85
N GLY A 105 0.78 8.03 11.15
CA GLY A 105 0.76 9.08 10.15
C GLY A 105 1.85 8.95 9.10
N SER A 106 1.51 9.30 7.87
CA SER A 106 2.37 9.24 6.69
C SER A 106 2.76 7.83 6.24
N ASP A 107 2.27 6.77 6.88
CA ASP A 107 2.52 5.40 6.41
C ASP A 107 2.03 5.22 4.97
N ARG A 108 2.87 4.55 4.19
CA ARG A 108 2.54 3.86 2.95
C ARG A 108 2.39 2.36 3.24
N THR A 109 1.93 1.61 2.27
CA THR A 109 1.78 0.15 2.41
C THR A 109 3.06 -0.54 2.86
N GLN A 110 4.22 -0.22 2.27
CA GLN A 110 5.52 -0.78 2.63
C GLN A 110 5.93 -0.51 4.08
N HIS A 111 5.58 0.66 4.61
CA HIS A 111 5.88 1.02 6.01
C HIS A 111 5.01 0.22 6.97
N THR A 112 3.73 0.07 6.65
CA THR A 112 2.79 -0.75 7.43
C THR A 112 3.23 -2.23 7.45
N ILE A 113 3.69 -2.79 6.32
CA ILE A 113 4.27 -4.14 6.25
C ILE A 113 5.47 -4.25 7.18
N TRP A 114 6.36 -3.25 7.14
CA TRP A 114 7.54 -3.24 8.02
C TRP A 114 7.13 -3.24 9.50
N ARG A 115 6.19 -2.38 9.91
CA ARG A 115 5.73 -2.29 11.29
C ARG A 115 5.08 -3.59 11.79
N LEU A 116 4.25 -4.23 10.97
CA LEU A 116 3.63 -5.52 11.30
C LEU A 116 4.66 -6.63 11.55
N ARG A 117 5.82 -6.56 10.89
CA ARG A 117 6.90 -7.55 11.03
C ARG A 117 7.89 -7.26 12.15
N HIS A 118 8.02 -6.00 12.58
CA HIS A 118 9.10 -5.58 13.48
C HIS A 118 8.62 -5.07 14.84
N ILE A 119 7.36 -4.67 14.97
CA ILE A 119 6.79 -4.24 16.25
C ILE A 119 6.16 -5.44 16.93
N ASP A 120 6.54 -5.70 18.18
CA ASP A 120 6.01 -6.82 18.95
C ASP A 120 4.53 -6.62 19.30
N VAL A 121 3.67 -7.36 18.62
CA VAL A 121 2.22 -7.41 18.86
C VAL A 121 1.76 -8.80 19.35
N SER A 122 2.71 -9.67 19.72
CA SER A 122 2.46 -11.07 20.08
C SER A 122 1.58 -11.25 21.33
N SER A 123 1.49 -10.22 22.18
CA SER A 123 0.62 -10.21 23.36
C SER A 123 -0.86 -9.95 23.04
N PHE A 124 -1.21 -9.67 21.78
CA PHE A 124 -2.56 -9.36 21.34
C PHE A 124 -3.07 -10.44 20.38
N ALA A 125 -4.36 -10.76 20.48
CA ALA A 125 -5.01 -11.79 19.65
C ALA A 125 -6.34 -11.27 19.08
N PRO A 126 -6.31 -10.21 18.24
CA PRO A 126 -7.51 -9.68 17.64
C PRO A 126 -8.15 -10.70 16.70
N LYS A 127 -9.47 -10.62 16.54
CA LYS A 127 -10.25 -11.49 15.68
C LYS A 127 -10.51 -10.87 14.31
N VAL A 128 -10.54 -9.54 14.27
CA VAL A 128 -10.80 -8.76 13.06
C VAL A 128 -9.79 -7.61 12.96
N ALA A 129 -9.17 -7.47 11.80
CA ALA A 129 -8.39 -6.30 11.42
C ALA A 129 -9.22 -5.39 10.50
N CYS A 130 -9.28 -4.10 10.82
CA CYS A 130 -9.81 -3.06 9.94
C CYS A 130 -8.63 -2.32 9.29
N VAL A 131 -8.44 -2.49 7.98
CA VAL A 131 -7.27 -2.01 7.23
C VAL A 131 -7.68 -0.88 6.31
N LEU A 132 -7.20 0.35 6.56
CA LEU A 132 -7.30 1.50 5.68
C LEU A 132 -5.90 2.06 5.43
N ILE A 133 -5.33 1.75 4.27
CA ILE A 133 -3.96 2.12 3.89
C ILE A 133 -3.87 2.33 2.37
N GLY A 134 -2.91 3.13 1.95
CA GLY A 134 -2.66 3.43 0.54
C GLY A 134 -2.81 4.91 0.19
N THR A 135 -3.44 5.70 1.05
CA THR A 135 -3.65 7.15 0.87
C THR A 135 -2.35 7.91 0.58
N ASN A 136 -1.24 7.48 1.18
CA ASN A 136 0.08 8.11 1.01
C ASN A 136 0.90 7.50 -0.13
N ASN A 137 0.41 6.46 -0.79
CA ASN A 137 1.05 5.88 -1.97
C ASN A 137 0.77 6.70 -3.25
N VAL A 138 0.61 8.02 -3.15
CA VAL A 138 0.35 8.91 -4.29
C VAL A 138 1.37 8.79 -5.43
N PRO A 139 2.68 8.55 -5.17
CA PRO A 139 3.65 8.35 -6.25
C PRO A 139 3.44 7.07 -7.06
N ASP A 140 2.75 6.07 -6.48
CA ASP A 140 2.57 4.75 -7.10
C ASP A 140 1.42 4.77 -8.13
N THR A 141 1.40 3.76 -9.01
CA THR A 141 0.25 3.50 -9.89
C THR A 141 -0.89 2.85 -9.11
N PRO A 142 -2.15 2.90 -9.59
CA PRO A 142 -3.27 2.20 -8.95
C PRO A 142 -3.00 0.70 -8.74
N GLU A 143 -2.33 0.03 -9.69
CA GLU A 143 -1.96 -1.39 -9.62
C GLU A 143 -0.97 -1.63 -8.48
N ASN A 144 0.05 -0.78 -8.35
CA ASN A 144 1.05 -0.88 -7.29
C ASN A 144 0.44 -0.58 -5.92
N ILE A 145 -0.49 0.38 -5.82
CA ILE A 145 -1.26 0.65 -4.59
C ILE A 145 -2.05 -0.60 -4.19
N ALA A 146 -2.79 -1.19 -5.13
CA ALA A 146 -3.58 -2.40 -4.86
C ALA A 146 -2.71 -3.60 -4.47
N ALA A 147 -1.57 -3.79 -5.14
CA ALA A 147 -0.59 -4.82 -4.78
C ALA A 147 -0.03 -4.59 -3.37
N GLY A 148 0.27 -3.34 -3.01
CA GLY A 148 0.70 -2.96 -1.66
C GLY A 148 -0.36 -3.25 -0.60
N VAL A 149 -1.62 -2.90 -0.85
CA VAL A 149 -2.75 -3.21 0.05
C VAL A 149 -2.89 -4.72 0.23
N LYS A 150 -2.79 -5.50 -0.88
CA LYS A 150 -2.78 -6.96 -0.79
C LYS A 150 -1.66 -7.47 0.10
N ALA A 151 -0.45 -6.95 -0.06
CA ALA A 151 0.69 -7.34 0.77
C ALA A 151 0.49 -7.00 2.25
N VAL A 152 -0.20 -5.88 2.58
CA VAL A 152 -0.59 -5.56 3.97
C VAL A 152 -1.61 -6.57 4.48
N ILE A 153 -2.62 -6.96 3.68
CA ILE A 153 -3.60 -7.99 4.06
C ILE A 153 -2.88 -9.31 4.38
N ASP A 154 -2.00 -9.76 3.48
CA ASP A 154 -1.25 -11.01 3.64
C ASP A 154 -0.38 -10.96 4.90
N THR A 155 0.39 -9.89 5.10
CA THR A 155 1.23 -9.70 6.30
C THR A 155 0.39 -9.64 7.58
N THR A 156 -0.80 -9.03 7.54
CA THR A 156 -1.71 -9.01 8.69
C THR A 156 -2.16 -10.42 9.07
N LYS A 157 -2.46 -11.27 8.07
CA LYS A 157 -2.84 -12.67 8.30
C LYS A 157 -1.66 -13.54 8.78
N GLU A 158 -0.45 -13.23 8.33
CA GLU A 158 0.80 -13.85 8.84
C GLU A 158 1.04 -13.48 10.32
N THR A 159 0.87 -12.18 10.65
CA THR A 159 1.08 -11.67 12.02
C THR A 159 0.03 -12.19 13.01
N PHE A 160 -1.22 -12.32 12.57
CA PHE A 160 -2.36 -12.75 13.37
C PHE A 160 -3.07 -13.95 12.72
N PRO A 161 -2.58 -15.19 12.90
CA PRO A 161 -3.19 -16.35 12.27
C PRO A 161 -4.67 -16.52 12.62
N GLY A 162 -5.50 -16.71 11.59
CA GLY A 162 -6.95 -16.87 11.74
C GLY A 162 -7.74 -15.56 11.82
N ILE A 163 -7.08 -14.39 11.74
CA ILE A 163 -7.75 -13.10 11.72
C ILE A 163 -8.60 -12.92 10.45
N LYS A 164 -9.76 -12.31 10.57
CA LYS A 164 -10.53 -11.80 9.43
C LYS A 164 -10.11 -10.38 9.14
N VAL A 165 -9.98 -10.01 7.87
CA VAL A 165 -9.56 -8.67 7.45
C VAL A 165 -10.73 -7.95 6.80
N VAL A 166 -11.09 -6.78 7.31
CA VAL A 166 -11.95 -5.82 6.64
C VAL A 166 -11.04 -4.80 5.95
N VAL A 167 -10.90 -4.92 4.65
CA VAL A 167 -10.21 -3.92 3.85
C VAL A 167 -11.18 -2.80 3.51
N VAL A 168 -10.86 -1.60 3.95
CA VAL A 168 -11.66 -0.39 3.73
C VAL A 168 -11.18 0.29 2.45
N SER A 169 -12.10 0.72 1.59
CA SER A 169 -11.75 1.50 0.40
C SER A 169 -10.97 2.76 0.79
N ILE A 170 -9.93 3.09 0.03
CA ILE A 170 -9.17 4.32 0.21
C ILE A 170 -10.10 5.50 -0.06
N LEU A 171 -10.16 6.44 0.88
CA LEU A 171 -11.09 7.56 0.80
C LEU A 171 -10.69 8.56 -0.30
N PRO A 172 -11.66 9.26 -0.91
CA PRO A 172 -11.36 10.36 -1.80
C PRO A 172 -10.58 11.44 -1.05
N ASN A 173 -9.63 12.07 -1.71
CA ASN A 173 -8.84 13.15 -1.14
C ASN A 173 -8.37 14.13 -2.23
N ALA A 174 -8.15 15.39 -1.87
CA ALA A 174 -7.78 16.43 -2.84
C ALA A 174 -6.46 16.16 -3.59
N ARG A 175 -5.61 15.24 -3.11
CA ARG A 175 -4.31 14.95 -3.72
C ARG A 175 -4.40 14.01 -4.92
N ALA A 176 -5.34 13.04 -4.91
CA ALA A 176 -5.35 11.98 -5.91
C ALA A 176 -6.68 11.19 -5.96
N THR A 177 -7.83 11.87 -5.92
CA THR A 177 -9.16 11.23 -5.86
C THR A 177 -9.36 10.15 -6.94
N GLU A 178 -9.08 10.48 -8.21
CA GLU A 178 -9.28 9.54 -9.31
C GLU A 178 -8.35 8.32 -9.22
N LYS A 179 -7.09 8.55 -8.83
CA LYS A 179 -6.12 7.45 -8.62
C LYS A 179 -6.59 6.51 -7.51
N MET A 180 -7.08 7.05 -6.39
CA MET A 180 -7.59 6.22 -5.28
C MET A 180 -8.84 5.46 -5.68
N ALA A 181 -9.74 6.07 -6.46
CA ALA A 181 -10.90 5.39 -7.02
C ALA A 181 -10.50 4.26 -7.98
N ALA A 182 -9.47 4.47 -8.81
CA ALA A 182 -8.94 3.42 -9.69
C ALA A 182 -8.30 2.27 -8.88
N ALA A 183 -7.52 2.60 -7.84
CA ALA A 183 -6.95 1.59 -6.94
C ALA A 183 -8.05 0.78 -6.23
N ASN A 184 -9.12 1.44 -5.75
CA ASN A 184 -10.24 0.76 -5.08
C ASN A 184 -10.92 -0.29 -5.97
N LYS A 185 -11.04 -0.04 -7.29
CA LYS A 185 -11.56 -1.04 -8.24
C LYS A 185 -10.70 -2.31 -8.30
N LEU A 186 -9.40 -2.18 -8.04
CA LEU A 186 -8.46 -3.30 -8.01
C LEU A 186 -8.36 -3.94 -6.61
N ILE A 187 -8.66 -3.19 -5.55
CA ILE A 187 -8.66 -3.66 -4.17
C ILE A 187 -9.95 -4.46 -3.86
N GLN A 188 -11.10 -4.01 -4.35
CA GLN A 188 -12.39 -4.67 -4.10
C GLN A 188 -12.39 -6.17 -4.39
N PRO A 189 -11.82 -6.68 -5.52
CA PRO A 189 -11.77 -8.12 -5.80
C PRO A 189 -10.87 -8.94 -4.88
N LEU A 190 -10.09 -8.31 -3.98
CA LEU A 190 -9.31 -9.02 -2.97
C LEU A 190 -10.20 -9.64 -1.87
N ALA A 191 -11.44 -9.19 -1.76
CA ALA A 191 -12.41 -9.74 -0.82
C ALA A 191 -12.91 -11.11 -1.31
N ASP A 192 -12.72 -12.14 -0.48
CA ASP A 192 -13.23 -13.48 -0.68
C ASP A 192 -14.55 -13.74 0.07
N ASN A 193 -15.01 -12.79 0.90
CA ASN A 193 -16.16 -12.87 1.78
C ASN A 193 -16.11 -14.05 2.78
N GLN A 194 -14.93 -14.58 3.06
CA GLN A 194 -14.66 -15.65 4.05
C GLN A 194 -13.62 -15.18 5.07
N THR A 195 -12.47 -14.74 4.60
CA THR A 195 -11.36 -14.25 5.42
C THR A 195 -11.05 -12.78 5.17
N VAL A 196 -11.36 -12.27 3.98
CA VAL A 196 -11.20 -10.87 3.58
C VAL A 196 -12.54 -10.31 3.15
N PHE A 197 -12.93 -9.19 3.72
CA PHE A 197 -14.18 -8.48 3.47
C PHE A 197 -13.87 -7.08 2.98
N TYR A 198 -14.66 -6.56 2.05
CA TYR A 198 -14.52 -5.20 1.54
C TYR A 198 -15.58 -4.29 2.15
N LEU A 199 -15.14 -3.16 2.69
CA LEU A 199 -16.00 -2.09 3.16
C LEU A 199 -15.86 -0.87 2.24
N ASP A 200 -16.87 -0.63 1.39
CA ASP A 200 -16.87 0.53 0.49
C ASP A 200 -17.24 1.81 1.25
N LEU A 201 -16.32 2.27 2.06
CA LEU A 201 -16.48 3.50 2.81
C LEU A 201 -16.34 4.74 1.91
N ALA A 202 -15.54 4.67 0.85
CA ALA A 202 -15.32 5.79 -0.08
C ALA A 202 -16.61 6.29 -0.71
N ALA A 203 -17.58 5.41 -0.97
CA ALA A 203 -18.89 5.76 -1.51
C ALA A 203 -19.67 6.75 -0.61
N LYS A 204 -19.39 6.75 0.71
CA LYS A 204 -20.02 7.66 1.67
C LYS A 204 -19.37 9.05 1.71
N PHE A 205 -18.16 9.18 1.14
CA PHE A 205 -17.35 10.39 1.14
C PHE A 205 -17.21 11.02 -0.24
N THR A 206 -18.03 10.60 -1.20
CA THR A 206 -18.00 11.16 -2.57
C THR A 206 -18.27 12.66 -2.50
N PRO A 207 -17.36 13.51 -3.03
CA PRO A 207 -17.55 14.94 -3.02
C PRO A 207 -18.74 15.36 -3.91
N GLU A 208 -19.52 16.32 -3.42
CA GLU A 208 -20.57 16.99 -4.17
C GLU A 208 -20.13 18.43 -4.42
N GLY A 209 -19.50 18.71 -5.58
CA GLY A 209 -18.87 19.98 -5.85
C GLY A 209 -17.76 20.27 -4.84
N ASP A 210 -17.84 21.40 -4.15
CA ASP A 210 -16.91 21.77 -3.07
C ASP A 210 -17.25 21.19 -1.70
N ASN A 211 -18.35 20.46 -1.60
CA ASN A 211 -18.76 19.80 -0.35
C ASN A 211 -18.05 18.46 -0.21
N TRP A 212 -17.14 18.37 0.75
CA TRP A 212 -16.39 17.19 1.14
C TRP A 212 -16.92 16.66 2.47
N LYS A 213 -18.17 16.20 2.48
CA LYS A 213 -18.84 15.70 3.68
C LYS A 213 -17.97 14.67 4.42
N GLY A 214 -17.86 14.83 5.74
CA GLY A 214 -17.06 13.93 6.59
C GLY A 214 -15.55 14.15 6.52
N LEU A 215 -15.05 14.99 5.59
CA LEU A 215 -13.64 15.36 5.49
C LEU A 215 -13.38 16.75 6.08
N SER A 216 -12.21 16.94 6.65
CA SER A 216 -11.78 18.21 7.20
C SER A 216 -11.38 19.20 6.11
N ARG A 217 -10.98 20.41 6.49
CA ARG A 217 -10.62 21.50 5.54
C ARG A 217 -9.46 21.11 4.61
N ASP A 218 -8.61 20.19 5.01
CA ASP A 218 -7.51 19.70 4.18
C ASP A 218 -7.96 18.71 3.10
N LYS A 219 -9.25 18.35 3.09
CA LYS A 219 -9.86 17.41 2.15
C LYS A 219 -9.10 16.07 2.11
N LEU A 220 -8.63 15.62 3.26
CA LEU A 220 -7.85 14.40 3.46
C LEU A 220 -8.23 13.67 4.75
N HIS A 221 -8.12 14.35 5.91
CA HIS A 221 -8.42 13.76 7.20
C HIS A 221 -9.91 13.88 7.52
N LEU A 222 -10.37 13.03 8.42
CA LEU A 222 -11.79 12.97 8.77
C LEU A 222 -12.16 14.03 9.83
N THR A 223 -13.40 14.49 9.76
CA THR A 223 -14.10 15.15 10.87
C THR A 223 -14.66 14.11 11.84
N ALA A 224 -15.19 14.54 12.99
CA ALA A 224 -15.92 13.64 13.89
C ALA A 224 -17.11 12.96 13.19
N GLU A 225 -17.82 13.67 12.30
CA GLU A 225 -18.86 13.08 11.46
C GLU A 225 -18.31 11.98 10.56
N GLY A 226 -17.15 12.20 9.93
CA GLY A 226 -16.49 11.20 9.08
C GLY A 226 -16.10 9.94 9.86
N TYR A 227 -15.60 10.10 11.08
CA TYR A 227 -15.31 8.98 11.96
C TYR A 227 -16.58 8.24 12.40
N GLU A 228 -17.68 8.94 12.69
CA GLU A 228 -18.96 8.33 13.04
C GLU A 228 -19.54 7.53 11.85
N MET A 229 -19.38 8.04 10.61
CA MET A 229 -19.75 7.31 9.40
C MET A 229 -18.95 6.02 9.28
N TRP A 230 -17.64 6.05 9.48
CA TRP A 230 -16.79 4.85 9.44
C TRP A 230 -17.16 3.86 10.55
N ALA A 231 -17.35 4.33 11.78
CA ALA A 231 -17.76 3.49 12.89
C ALA A 231 -19.09 2.76 12.59
N THR A 232 -20.08 3.49 12.12
CA THR A 232 -21.40 2.95 11.79
C THR A 232 -21.34 1.84 10.74
N GLU A 233 -20.62 2.08 9.64
CA GLU A 233 -20.50 1.09 8.56
C GLU A 233 -19.70 -0.15 9.00
N LEU A 234 -18.66 0.04 9.81
CA LEU A 234 -17.88 -1.08 10.34
C LEU A 234 -18.72 -1.89 11.33
N GLU A 235 -19.41 -1.24 12.26
CA GLU A 235 -20.24 -1.93 13.27
C GLU A 235 -21.38 -2.74 12.64
N ALA A 236 -21.96 -2.28 11.53
CA ALA A 236 -22.95 -3.05 10.79
C ALA A 236 -22.39 -4.37 10.21
N LEU A 237 -21.08 -4.43 9.97
CA LEU A 237 -20.42 -5.62 9.45
C LEU A 237 -19.96 -6.59 10.55
N LEU A 238 -19.57 -6.07 11.73
CA LEU A 238 -18.94 -6.85 12.80
C LEU A 238 -19.76 -8.07 13.28
N PRO A 239 -21.11 -8.07 13.36
CA PRO A 239 -21.89 -9.25 13.78
C PRO A 239 -21.69 -10.47 12.86
N LYS A 240 -21.31 -10.26 11.60
CA LYS A 240 -20.98 -11.35 10.65
C LYS A 240 -19.55 -11.88 10.83
N LEU A 241 -18.68 -11.11 11.49
CA LEU A 241 -17.26 -11.37 11.60
C LEU A 241 -16.86 -11.91 12.96
N LEU A 242 -17.49 -11.44 14.00
CA LEU A 242 -17.25 -11.82 15.38
C LEU A 242 -18.31 -12.80 15.87
N PRO A 243 -17.95 -13.77 16.74
CA PRO A 243 -18.95 -14.58 17.41
C PRO A 243 -19.85 -13.68 18.26
N ALA A 244 -21.10 -14.12 18.47
CA ALA A 244 -21.99 -13.45 19.41
C ALA A 244 -21.33 -13.41 20.80
N ARG A 245 -21.40 -12.26 21.43
CA ARG A 245 -20.91 -12.05 22.80
C ARG A 245 -21.85 -12.66 23.83
#